data_234179094be1ae76603dd140e634f645
#
_entry.id   234179094be1ae76603dd140e634f645
#
_cell.length_a   1.000
_cell.length_b   1.000
_cell.length_c   1.000
_cell.angle_alpha   90.00
_cell.angle_beta   90.00
_cell.angle_gamma   90.00
#
_symmetry.space_group_name_H-M   'P 1'
#
loop_
_entity.id
_entity.type
_entity.pdbx_description
1 polymer ?
#
loop_
_entity_poly.entity_id
_entity_poly.type
_entity_poly.pdbx_seq_one_letter_code
_entity_poly.pdbx_strand_id
1 'polypeptide(L)'
;MEILVEVRRQHSPADVPYYQTIKYQAASDEENVATVLRNLNATPELRDTENREVGEIHWQCSCLQKKCGACAMLINGLPRLACDTKLKDFRENRLLRLEPLKKFPIVRDLMVDRSIMMKNLRDIANWLEREATLTDKNEELAYDASRCLQCGCCLEVCPNFEVGGKFYGAAAFVPASRILSELPKARKYQLIKRYKKRVYSGCGKSLACHDICPVGVDVENKLVNSNAVAVWRRFFSNKKAENP
;
A
#
# COMPACT_ATOMS: atom_id res chain seq x y z
N MET A 1 -0.20 29.23 -8.67
CA MET A 1 -0.25 28.41 -9.92
C MET A 1 -1.66 27.85 -10.03
N GLU A 2 -2.35 28.07 -11.16
CA GLU A 2 -3.69 27.46 -11.38
C GLU A 2 -3.53 26.03 -11.91
N ILE A 3 -4.25 25.11 -11.31
CA ILE A 3 -4.36 23.71 -11.72
C ILE A 3 -5.84 23.28 -11.78
N LEU A 4 -6.11 22.27 -12.58
CA LEU A 4 -7.39 21.56 -12.56
C LEU A 4 -7.28 20.32 -11.68
N VAL A 5 -8.20 20.18 -10.73
CA VAL A 5 -8.30 19.02 -9.85
C VAL A 5 -9.54 18.24 -10.26
N GLU A 6 -9.32 17.08 -10.87
CA GLU A 6 -10.37 16.16 -11.26
C GLU A 6 -10.49 15.05 -10.22
N VAL A 7 -11.63 15.00 -9.54
CA VAL A 7 -11.87 14.04 -8.46
C VAL A 7 -12.95 13.04 -8.87
N ARG A 8 -12.67 11.75 -8.73
CA ARG A 8 -13.69 10.73 -8.86
C ARG A 8 -14.57 10.73 -7.63
N ARG A 9 -15.87 10.98 -7.86
CA ARG A 9 -16.90 11.08 -6.82
C ARG A 9 -17.79 9.84 -6.85
N GLN A 10 -18.15 9.36 -5.65
CA GLN A 10 -19.10 8.27 -5.47
C GLN A 10 -19.60 8.29 -4.02
N HIS A 11 -20.88 8.54 -3.80
CA HIS A 11 -21.43 8.71 -2.44
C HIS A 11 -21.55 7.40 -1.66
N SER A 12 -21.80 6.29 -2.37
CA SER A 12 -21.86 4.96 -1.79
C SER A 12 -21.37 3.89 -2.79
N PRO A 13 -21.08 2.66 -2.35
CA PRO A 13 -20.68 1.58 -3.24
C PRO A 13 -21.71 1.24 -4.33
N ALA A 14 -22.99 1.56 -4.09
CA ALA A 14 -24.09 1.29 -5.05
C ALA A 14 -24.27 2.37 -6.11
N ASP A 15 -23.69 3.56 -5.91
CA ASP A 15 -23.90 4.69 -6.81
C ASP A 15 -22.98 4.60 -8.03
N VAL A 16 -23.44 5.16 -9.12
CA VAL A 16 -22.63 5.32 -10.33
C VAL A 16 -21.56 6.39 -10.08
N PRO A 17 -20.28 6.08 -10.28
CA PRO A 17 -19.22 7.07 -10.12
C PRO A 17 -19.27 8.13 -11.21
N TYR A 18 -18.88 9.35 -10.86
CA TYR A 18 -18.73 10.47 -11.78
C TYR A 18 -17.47 11.26 -11.46
N TYR A 19 -17.08 12.19 -12.34
CA TYR A 19 -15.95 13.09 -12.11
C TYR A 19 -16.44 14.52 -11.93
N GLN A 20 -15.80 15.23 -10.99
CA GLN A 20 -15.91 16.68 -10.84
C GLN A 20 -14.55 17.31 -11.06
N THR A 21 -14.50 18.34 -11.87
CA THR A 21 -13.29 19.12 -12.16
C THR A 21 -13.38 20.48 -11.50
N ILE A 22 -12.41 20.79 -10.66
CA ILE A 22 -12.39 21.98 -9.84
C ILE A 22 -11.15 22.81 -10.16
N LYS A 23 -11.29 24.12 -10.33
CA LYS A 23 -10.15 25.01 -10.45
C LYS A 23 -9.56 25.26 -9.08
N TYR A 24 -8.27 25.07 -8.94
CA TYR A 24 -7.55 25.31 -7.70
C TYR A 24 -6.38 26.25 -7.92
N GLN A 25 -6.31 27.31 -7.10
CA GLN A 25 -5.20 28.25 -7.10
C GLN A 25 -4.21 27.86 -6.02
N ALA A 26 -3.15 27.16 -6.40
CA ALA A 26 -2.08 26.79 -5.49
C ALA A 26 -1.20 28.02 -5.12
N ALA A 27 -0.88 28.16 -3.85
CA ALA A 27 0.03 29.19 -3.37
C ALA A 27 1.48 28.90 -3.81
N SER A 28 1.83 27.61 -3.87
CA SER A 28 3.14 27.15 -4.31
C SER A 28 3.02 25.78 -4.99
N ASP A 29 3.94 25.44 -5.86
CA ASP A 29 4.06 24.08 -6.43
C ASP A 29 4.71 23.07 -5.45
N GLU A 30 5.20 23.51 -4.31
CA GLU A 30 5.63 22.67 -3.20
C GLU A 30 4.45 22.16 -2.34
N GLU A 31 3.23 22.68 -2.55
CA GLU A 31 2.04 22.12 -1.91
C GLU A 31 1.89 20.64 -2.28
N ASN A 32 1.49 19.82 -1.28
CA ASN A 32 1.15 18.43 -1.52
C ASN A 32 -0.36 18.25 -1.78
N VAL A 33 -0.72 17.11 -2.36
CA VAL A 33 -2.11 16.77 -2.69
C VAL A 33 -3.02 16.78 -1.46
N ALA A 34 -2.51 16.42 -0.28
CA ALA A 34 -3.30 16.48 0.95
C ALA A 34 -3.67 17.92 1.35
N THR A 35 -2.75 18.87 1.12
CA THR A 35 -3.03 20.30 1.31
C THR A 35 -4.12 20.79 0.34
N VAL A 36 -4.01 20.39 -0.94
CA VAL A 36 -5.04 20.70 -1.94
C VAL A 36 -6.42 20.20 -1.50
N LEU A 37 -6.54 18.93 -1.11
CA LEU A 37 -7.81 18.35 -0.65
C LEU A 37 -8.38 19.04 0.59
N ARG A 38 -7.53 19.42 1.54
CA ARG A 38 -7.94 20.16 2.72
C ARG A 38 -8.45 21.54 2.37
N ASN A 39 -7.74 22.26 1.50
CA ASN A 39 -8.11 23.61 1.08
C ASN A 39 -9.42 23.59 0.28
N LEU A 40 -9.62 22.63 -0.61
CA LEU A 40 -10.88 22.45 -1.35
C LEU A 40 -12.04 22.24 -0.35
N ASN A 41 -11.89 21.33 0.60
CA ASN A 41 -12.93 21.09 1.62
C ASN A 41 -13.16 22.27 2.58
N ALA A 42 -12.19 23.16 2.73
CA ALA A 42 -12.33 24.36 3.55
C ALA A 42 -12.91 25.56 2.78
N THR A 43 -13.07 25.45 1.46
CA THR A 43 -13.60 26.55 0.62
C THR A 43 -15.13 26.58 0.70
N PRO A 44 -15.74 27.65 1.24
CA PRO A 44 -17.20 27.78 1.25
C PRO A 44 -17.77 27.83 -0.18
N GLU A 45 -18.94 27.23 -0.36
CA GLU A 45 -19.70 27.27 -1.63
C GLU A 45 -18.85 26.90 -2.87
N LEU A 46 -17.94 25.90 -2.69
CA LEU A 46 -17.06 25.46 -3.76
C LEU A 46 -17.87 24.98 -4.97
N ARG A 47 -17.48 25.42 -6.16
CA ARG A 47 -18.12 25.03 -7.43
C ARG A 47 -17.10 24.41 -8.37
N ASP A 48 -17.57 23.44 -9.17
CA ASP A 48 -16.79 22.84 -10.24
C ASP A 48 -16.76 23.73 -11.50
N THR A 49 -16.07 23.28 -12.52
CA THR A 49 -15.93 24.01 -13.80
C THR A 49 -17.27 24.15 -14.56
N GLU A 50 -18.28 23.38 -14.19
CA GLU A 50 -19.64 23.44 -14.76
C GLU A 50 -20.62 24.20 -13.86
N ASN A 51 -20.08 24.92 -12.84
CA ASN A 51 -20.85 25.70 -11.86
C ASN A 51 -21.77 24.86 -10.95
N ARG A 52 -21.53 23.54 -10.83
CA ARG A 52 -22.23 22.67 -9.89
C ARG A 52 -21.59 22.79 -8.51
N GLU A 53 -22.38 22.65 -7.46
CA GLU A 53 -21.88 22.61 -6.10
C GLU A 53 -20.98 21.39 -5.87
N VAL A 54 -19.85 21.61 -5.20
CA VAL A 54 -18.93 20.54 -4.79
C VAL A 54 -19.11 20.32 -3.30
N GLY A 55 -19.83 19.27 -2.94
CA GLY A 55 -19.89 18.82 -1.56
C GLY A 55 -18.55 18.30 -1.05
N GLU A 56 -18.44 18.03 0.25
CA GLU A 56 -17.21 17.54 0.87
C GLU A 56 -16.60 16.37 0.09
N ILE A 57 -15.32 16.45 -0.22
CA ILE A 57 -14.53 15.37 -0.84
C ILE A 57 -14.05 14.44 0.27
N HIS A 58 -14.57 13.22 0.30
CA HIS A 58 -14.25 12.25 1.35
C HIS A 58 -12.97 11.48 1.01
N TRP A 59 -11.99 11.56 1.90
CA TRP A 59 -10.71 10.85 1.79
C TRP A 59 -10.17 10.47 3.15
N GLN A 60 -9.29 9.49 3.21
CA GLN A 60 -8.68 9.05 4.46
C GLN A 60 -7.39 9.82 4.73
N CYS A 61 -7.27 10.42 5.91
CA CYS A 61 -6.03 11.04 6.36
C CYS A 61 -5.85 10.85 7.88
N SER A 62 -4.60 10.92 8.32
CA SER A 62 -4.25 10.88 9.73
C SER A 62 -3.00 11.71 10.00
N CYS A 63 -1.79 11.15 9.81
CA CYS A 63 -0.54 11.82 10.21
C CYS A 63 -0.13 12.99 9.32
N LEU A 64 -0.49 13.00 8.03
CA LEU A 64 -0.07 13.94 6.99
C LEU A 64 1.46 14.09 6.83
N GLN A 65 2.25 13.13 7.31
CA GLN A 65 3.71 13.16 7.42
C GLN A 65 4.38 11.89 6.85
N LYS A 66 3.75 11.19 5.91
CA LYS A 66 4.28 9.95 5.31
C LYS A 66 4.57 8.83 6.33
N LYS A 67 3.77 8.74 7.42
CA LYS A 67 4.01 7.80 8.53
C LYS A 67 2.92 6.75 8.73
N CYS A 68 1.69 6.96 8.21
CA CYS A 68 0.55 6.09 8.51
C CYS A 68 -0.05 5.37 7.30
N GLY A 69 0.21 5.82 6.08
CA GLY A 69 -0.34 5.24 4.85
C GLY A 69 -1.84 5.49 4.60
N ALA A 70 -2.53 6.21 5.48
CA ALA A 70 -3.98 6.42 5.38
C ALA A 70 -4.39 7.12 4.07
N CYS A 71 -3.64 8.13 3.63
CA CYS A 71 -3.93 8.96 2.47
C CYS A 71 -3.51 8.34 1.12
N ALA A 72 -3.34 7.03 1.05
CA ALA A 72 -3.03 6.34 -0.21
C ALA A 72 -4.23 6.38 -1.16
N MET A 73 -4.00 6.85 -2.38
CA MET A 73 -4.96 6.94 -3.47
C MET A 73 -4.25 6.90 -4.81
N LEU A 74 -4.98 6.82 -5.91
CA LEU A 74 -4.42 7.01 -7.24
C LEU A 74 -4.32 8.50 -7.54
N ILE A 75 -3.12 8.95 -7.84
CA ILE A 75 -2.81 10.31 -8.25
C ILE A 75 -2.22 10.23 -9.65
N ASN A 76 -2.96 10.77 -10.63
CA ASN A 76 -2.65 10.62 -12.06
C ASN A 76 -2.37 9.16 -12.46
N GLY A 77 -3.22 8.23 -11.97
CA GLY A 77 -3.16 6.81 -12.27
C GLY A 77 -2.13 5.99 -11.48
N LEU A 78 -1.27 6.61 -10.68
CA LEU A 78 -0.27 5.93 -9.86
C LEU A 78 -0.68 5.93 -8.38
N PRO A 79 -0.61 4.80 -7.67
CA PRO A 79 -0.88 4.75 -6.25
C PRO A 79 0.24 5.46 -5.46
N ARG A 80 -0.13 6.54 -4.79
CA ARG A 80 0.78 7.40 -4.03
C ARG A 80 0.14 7.85 -2.72
N LEU A 81 0.94 8.45 -1.84
CA LEU A 81 0.43 9.10 -0.63
C LEU A 81 0.16 10.58 -0.92
N ALA A 82 -1.07 11.04 -0.72
CA ALA A 82 -1.43 12.43 -0.94
C ALA A 82 -0.57 13.42 -0.14
N CYS A 83 -0.15 13.07 1.06
CA CYS A 83 0.70 13.92 1.90
C CYS A 83 2.17 14.01 1.46
N ASP A 84 2.63 13.12 0.57
CA ASP A 84 4.02 13.06 0.08
C ASP A 84 4.15 13.44 -1.40
N THR A 85 3.05 13.57 -2.12
CA THR A 85 3.02 13.89 -3.54
C THR A 85 2.84 15.39 -3.74
N LYS A 86 3.80 16.04 -4.39
CA LYS A 86 3.83 17.50 -4.58
C LYS A 86 3.29 17.91 -5.93
N LEU A 87 2.74 19.12 -6.03
CA LEU A 87 2.20 19.67 -7.28
C LEU A 87 3.28 19.88 -8.35
N LYS A 88 4.52 20.13 -7.96
CA LYS A 88 5.64 20.26 -8.90
C LYS A 88 5.86 19.01 -9.75
N ASP A 89 5.44 17.83 -9.27
CA ASP A 89 5.55 16.57 -10.00
C ASP A 89 4.60 16.53 -11.22
N PHE A 90 3.68 17.50 -11.33
CA PHE A 90 2.64 17.58 -12.38
C PHE A 90 2.60 18.93 -13.13
N ARG A 91 3.69 19.69 -13.10
CA ARG A 91 3.77 21.04 -13.69
C ARG A 91 3.38 21.08 -15.17
N GLU A 92 3.74 20.06 -15.93
CA GLU A 92 3.54 20.05 -17.38
C GLU A 92 2.06 19.92 -17.77
N ASN A 93 1.31 19.11 -17.07
CA ASN A 93 -0.08 18.80 -17.43
C ASN A 93 -1.11 19.69 -16.74
N ARG A 94 -0.77 20.39 -15.67
CA ARG A 94 -1.67 21.21 -14.83
C ARG A 94 -3.00 20.51 -14.45
N LEU A 95 -3.03 19.18 -14.55
CA LEU A 95 -4.17 18.35 -14.22
C LEU A 95 -3.77 17.38 -13.11
N LEU A 96 -4.50 17.45 -12.02
CA LEU A 96 -4.41 16.54 -10.89
C LEU A 96 -5.66 15.65 -10.85
N ARG A 97 -5.54 14.42 -11.33
CA ARG A 97 -6.63 13.43 -11.27
C ARG A 97 -6.49 12.58 -10.01
N LEU A 98 -7.55 12.56 -9.19
CA LEU A 98 -7.62 11.84 -7.94
C LEU A 98 -8.70 10.75 -8.00
N GLU A 99 -8.30 9.51 -7.74
CA GLU A 99 -9.19 8.35 -7.73
C GLU A 99 -8.88 7.47 -6.50
N PRO A 100 -9.86 6.70 -5.99
CA PRO A 100 -9.59 5.72 -4.94
C PRO A 100 -8.70 4.59 -5.48
N LEU A 101 -8.05 3.85 -4.60
CA LEU A 101 -7.41 2.58 -4.96
C LEU A 101 -8.46 1.62 -5.52
N LYS A 102 -8.30 1.18 -6.77
CA LYS A 102 -9.36 0.46 -7.54
C LYS A 102 -9.57 -0.98 -7.10
N LYS A 103 -8.55 -1.58 -6.50
CA LYS A 103 -8.62 -2.97 -6.05
C LYS A 103 -9.32 -3.17 -4.71
N PHE A 104 -9.59 -2.09 -4.00
CA PHE A 104 -10.26 -2.14 -2.70
C PHE A 104 -11.71 -1.71 -2.81
N PRO A 105 -12.62 -2.29 -2.01
CA PRO A 105 -14.01 -1.84 -1.98
C PRO A 105 -14.10 -0.35 -1.64
N ILE A 106 -14.88 0.37 -2.42
CA ILE A 106 -15.15 1.80 -2.19
C ILE A 106 -16.06 1.95 -0.97
N VAL A 107 -15.73 2.91 -0.13
CA VAL A 107 -16.62 3.37 0.94
C VAL A 107 -17.35 4.62 0.48
N ARG A 108 -16.61 5.65 0.08
CA ARG A 108 -17.12 6.91 -0.44
C ARG A 108 -15.99 7.70 -1.10
N ASP A 109 -16.23 8.30 -2.27
CA ASP A 109 -15.26 9.11 -3.04
C ASP A 109 -13.87 8.43 -3.15
N LEU A 110 -12.87 8.98 -2.44
CA LEU A 110 -11.50 8.47 -2.40
C LEU A 110 -11.23 7.49 -1.24
N MET A 111 -12.24 7.23 -0.41
CA MET A 111 -12.12 6.30 0.72
C MET A 111 -12.38 4.86 0.29
N VAL A 112 -11.52 3.95 0.73
CA VAL A 112 -11.64 2.51 0.46
C VAL A 112 -11.51 1.66 1.74
N ASP A 113 -12.15 0.50 1.75
CA ASP A 113 -12.00 -0.49 2.83
C ASP A 113 -10.76 -1.35 2.63
N ARG A 114 -9.74 -1.12 3.46
CA ARG A 114 -8.48 -1.89 3.49
C ARG A 114 -8.44 -2.94 4.60
N SER A 115 -9.55 -3.25 5.25
CA SER A 115 -9.64 -4.22 6.36
C SER A 115 -9.13 -5.61 5.97
N ILE A 116 -9.24 -5.98 4.69
CA ILE A 116 -8.72 -7.23 4.14
C ILE A 116 -7.22 -7.42 4.41
N MET A 117 -6.43 -6.33 4.44
CA MET A 117 -4.99 -6.42 4.70
C MET A 117 -4.73 -6.93 6.12
N MET A 118 -5.47 -6.44 7.11
CA MET A 118 -5.36 -6.92 8.49
C MET A 118 -5.89 -8.35 8.66
N LYS A 119 -6.96 -8.71 7.94
CA LYS A 119 -7.46 -10.10 7.90
C LYS A 119 -6.40 -11.04 7.32
N ASN A 120 -5.72 -10.64 6.24
CA ASN A 120 -4.66 -11.41 5.62
C ASN A 120 -3.45 -11.60 6.56
N LEU A 121 -3.03 -10.57 7.30
CA LEU A 121 -1.97 -10.69 8.30
C LEU A 121 -2.34 -11.67 9.42
N ARG A 122 -3.58 -11.64 9.89
CA ARG A 122 -4.10 -12.62 10.86
C ARG A 122 -4.11 -14.04 10.29
N ASP A 123 -4.61 -14.22 9.06
CA ASP A 123 -4.65 -15.53 8.42
C ASP A 123 -3.28 -16.16 8.25
N ILE A 124 -2.24 -15.40 7.95
CA ILE A 124 -0.87 -15.93 7.87
C ILE A 124 -0.17 -16.05 9.23
N ALA A 125 -0.82 -15.73 10.34
CA ALA A 125 -0.24 -15.72 11.69
C ALA A 125 0.99 -14.80 11.78
N ASN A 126 0.83 -13.55 11.32
CA ASN A 126 1.91 -12.56 11.31
C ASN A 126 2.04 -11.84 12.65
N TRP A 127 2.44 -12.57 13.69
CA TRP A 127 2.74 -12.05 15.02
C TRP A 127 3.84 -12.86 15.71
N LEU A 128 4.47 -12.26 16.72
CA LEU A 128 5.41 -12.90 17.61
C LEU A 128 4.64 -13.52 18.79
N GLU A 129 4.81 -14.83 19.00
CA GLU A 129 4.24 -15.52 20.15
C GLU A 129 5.11 -15.38 21.42
N ARG A 130 6.38 -15.02 21.25
CA ARG A 130 7.37 -14.80 22.31
C ARG A 130 8.36 -13.74 21.86
N GLU A 131 9.22 -13.33 22.80
CA GLU A 131 10.33 -12.42 22.53
C GLU A 131 11.21 -12.91 21.35
N ALA A 132 11.52 -11.96 20.45
CA ALA A 132 12.38 -12.22 19.30
C ALA A 132 13.85 -12.10 19.71
N THR A 133 14.69 -12.95 19.13
CA THR A 133 16.15 -12.81 19.22
C THR A 133 16.65 -12.13 17.96
N LEU A 134 17.01 -10.86 18.06
CA LEU A 134 17.66 -10.14 16.98
C LEU A 134 19.15 -10.47 16.95
N THR A 135 19.70 -10.63 15.75
CA THR A 135 21.12 -10.71 15.49
C THR A 135 21.50 -9.58 14.55
N ASP A 136 22.73 -9.11 14.56
CA ASP A 136 23.20 -8.02 13.69
C ASP A 136 22.86 -8.25 12.21
N LYS A 137 22.87 -9.49 11.74
CA LYS A 137 22.47 -9.85 10.36
C LYS A 137 21.01 -9.64 10.05
N ASN A 138 20.14 -9.68 11.06
CA ASN A 138 18.69 -9.62 10.88
C ASN A 138 18.12 -8.24 11.23
N GLU A 139 18.89 -7.41 11.93
CA GLU A 139 18.44 -6.10 12.41
C GLU A 139 18.06 -5.18 11.25
N GLU A 140 18.94 -5.00 10.27
CA GLU A 140 18.67 -4.17 9.10
C GLU A 140 17.44 -4.66 8.30
N LEU A 141 17.37 -5.98 8.09
CA LEU A 141 16.23 -6.59 7.40
C LEU A 141 14.91 -6.37 8.17
N ALA A 142 14.94 -6.55 9.48
CA ALA A 142 13.77 -6.37 10.34
C ALA A 142 13.35 -4.90 10.42
N TYR A 143 14.32 -3.99 10.55
CA TYR A 143 14.09 -2.55 10.56
C TYR A 143 13.44 -2.08 9.25
N ASP A 144 14.02 -2.42 8.10
CA ASP A 144 13.46 -2.03 6.81
C ASP A 144 12.04 -2.59 6.61
N ALA A 145 11.79 -3.84 6.98
CA ALA A 145 10.44 -4.42 6.95
C ALA A 145 9.45 -3.69 7.88
N SER A 146 9.92 -3.18 9.02
CA SER A 146 9.10 -2.44 9.99
C SER A 146 8.62 -1.07 9.47
N ARG A 147 9.27 -0.52 8.44
CA ARG A 147 8.89 0.73 7.79
C ARG A 147 7.59 0.62 6.97
N CYS A 148 7.09 -0.59 6.74
CA CYS A 148 5.88 -0.82 5.97
C CYS A 148 4.65 -0.15 6.61
N LEU A 149 4.06 0.82 5.90
CA LEU A 149 2.91 1.61 6.37
C LEU A 149 1.57 0.87 6.21
N GLN A 150 1.54 -0.31 5.62
CA GLN A 150 0.29 -0.99 5.25
C GLN A 150 -0.65 -0.07 4.43
N CYS A 151 -0.10 0.72 3.52
CA CYS A 151 -0.84 1.70 2.73
C CYS A 151 -1.64 1.08 1.57
N GLY A 152 -1.25 -0.09 1.06
CA GLY A 152 -1.92 -0.78 -0.04
C GLY A 152 -1.40 -0.44 -1.44
N CYS A 153 -0.49 0.53 -1.63
CA CYS A 153 0.04 0.90 -2.95
C CYS A 153 0.64 -0.30 -3.71
N CYS A 154 1.40 -1.15 -3.03
CA CYS A 154 1.99 -2.36 -3.61
C CYS A 154 0.93 -3.40 -4.05
N LEU A 155 -0.23 -3.43 -3.43
CA LEU A 155 -1.34 -4.31 -3.80
C LEU A 155 -2.07 -3.77 -5.02
N GLU A 156 -2.22 -2.45 -5.11
CA GLU A 156 -2.88 -1.79 -6.22
C GLU A 156 -2.22 -2.11 -7.56
N VAL A 157 -0.89 -2.08 -7.63
CA VAL A 157 -0.14 -2.36 -8.86
C VAL A 157 0.12 -3.85 -9.11
N CYS A 158 -0.13 -4.71 -8.13
CA CYS A 158 0.18 -6.13 -8.25
C CYS A 158 -0.81 -6.85 -9.19
N PRO A 159 -0.38 -7.43 -10.31
CA PRO A 159 -1.31 -8.08 -11.24
C PRO A 159 -2.03 -9.29 -10.64
N ASN A 160 -1.45 -9.92 -9.63
CA ASN A 160 -1.95 -11.16 -9.05
C ASN A 160 -2.81 -10.95 -7.78
N PHE A 161 -2.86 -9.72 -7.25
CA PHE A 161 -3.64 -9.44 -6.04
C PHE A 161 -5.07 -9.07 -6.40
N GLU A 162 -6.00 -9.70 -5.72
CA GLU A 162 -7.44 -9.41 -5.73
C GLU A 162 -7.97 -9.49 -4.30
N VAL A 163 -8.87 -8.59 -3.92
CA VAL A 163 -9.52 -8.61 -2.61
C VAL A 163 -10.38 -9.87 -2.48
N GLY A 164 -10.19 -10.62 -1.38
CA GLY A 164 -10.82 -11.91 -1.18
C GLY A 164 -10.16 -13.08 -1.91
N GLY A 165 -9.15 -12.82 -2.74
CA GLY A 165 -8.40 -13.83 -3.45
C GLY A 165 -7.48 -14.68 -2.56
N LYS A 166 -6.83 -15.66 -3.19
CA LYS A 166 -5.93 -16.59 -2.49
C LYS A 166 -4.53 -16.02 -2.24
N PHE A 167 -4.12 -15.01 -2.99
CA PHE A 167 -2.80 -14.39 -2.91
C PHE A 167 -2.86 -13.06 -2.14
N TYR A 168 -1.98 -12.89 -1.15
CA TYR A 168 -2.04 -11.78 -0.20
C TYR A 168 -1.07 -10.62 -0.51
N GLY A 169 -0.17 -10.79 -1.47
CA GLY A 169 0.72 -9.74 -1.98
C GLY A 169 1.79 -9.24 -1.01
N ALA A 170 2.44 -8.14 -1.39
CA ALA A 170 3.57 -7.58 -0.66
C ALA A 170 3.18 -7.06 0.73
N ALA A 171 1.96 -6.54 0.91
CA ALA A 171 1.48 -6.10 2.21
C ALA A 171 1.42 -7.23 3.26
N ALA A 172 1.42 -8.50 2.82
CA ALA A 172 1.50 -9.65 3.71
C ALA A 172 2.94 -10.15 3.88
N PHE A 173 3.72 -10.27 2.81
CA PHE A 173 5.07 -10.86 2.94
C PHE A 173 6.12 -9.90 3.50
N VAL A 174 5.97 -8.59 3.34
CA VAL A 174 6.92 -7.63 3.94
C VAL A 174 6.88 -7.72 5.47
N PRO A 175 5.75 -7.61 6.17
CA PRO A 175 5.72 -7.86 7.61
C PRO A 175 6.12 -9.28 7.98
N ALA A 176 5.72 -10.31 7.19
CA ALA A 176 6.09 -11.69 7.44
C ALA A 176 7.60 -11.92 7.36
N SER A 177 8.33 -11.19 6.50
CA SER A 177 9.79 -11.30 6.38
C SER A 177 10.50 -11.01 7.69
N ARG A 178 10.00 -10.03 8.45
CA ARG A 178 10.49 -9.72 9.79
C ARG A 178 10.36 -10.91 10.72
N ILE A 179 9.16 -11.49 10.85
CA ILE A 179 8.93 -12.66 11.69
C ILE A 179 9.78 -13.86 11.24
N LEU A 180 9.92 -14.06 9.92
CA LEU A 180 10.71 -15.14 9.37
C LEU A 180 12.21 -14.99 9.65
N SER A 181 12.72 -13.77 9.78
CA SER A 181 14.13 -13.51 10.11
C SER A 181 14.43 -13.63 11.61
N GLU A 182 13.48 -13.25 12.47
CA GLU A 182 13.68 -13.12 13.91
C GLU A 182 13.46 -14.41 14.70
N LEU A 183 12.59 -15.31 14.24
CA LEU A 183 12.22 -16.48 15.02
C LEU A 183 13.00 -17.76 14.68
N PRO A 184 13.28 -18.64 15.67
CA PRO A 184 13.78 -20.00 15.44
C PRO A 184 12.84 -20.80 14.54
N LYS A 185 13.37 -21.74 13.75
CA LYS A 185 12.64 -22.52 12.77
C LYS A 185 11.39 -23.23 13.33
N ALA A 186 11.50 -23.79 14.54
CA ALA A 186 10.40 -24.53 15.18
C ALA A 186 9.18 -23.65 15.51
N ARG A 187 9.40 -22.34 15.76
CA ARG A 187 8.34 -21.40 16.18
C ARG A 187 7.66 -20.67 15.04
N LYS A 188 8.17 -20.77 13.81
CA LYS A 188 7.59 -20.13 12.63
C LYS A 188 6.90 -21.12 11.67
N TYR A 189 6.64 -22.35 12.12
CA TYR A 189 6.08 -23.39 11.26
C TYR A 189 4.73 -23.00 10.66
N GLN A 190 3.82 -22.44 11.47
CA GLN A 190 2.49 -22.02 11.01
C GLN A 190 2.60 -20.90 9.97
N LEU A 191 3.40 -19.87 10.25
CA LEU A 191 3.66 -18.80 9.31
C LEU A 191 4.26 -19.34 7.99
N ILE A 192 5.25 -20.24 8.05
CA ILE A 192 5.86 -20.85 6.86
C ILE A 192 4.82 -21.60 6.01
N LYS A 193 3.97 -22.42 6.65
CA LYS A 193 2.94 -23.19 5.94
C LYS A 193 1.95 -22.25 5.22
N ARG A 194 1.51 -21.21 5.91
CA ARG A 194 0.54 -20.24 5.38
C ARG A 194 1.19 -19.32 4.34
N TYR A 195 2.42 -18.89 4.57
CA TYR A 195 3.22 -18.11 3.61
C TYR A 195 3.33 -18.83 2.26
N LYS A 196 3.67 -20.12 2.26
CA LYS A 196 3.73 -20.92 1.03
C LYS A 196 2.42 -20.87 0.24
N LYS A 197 1.30 -21.05 0.93
CA LYS A 197 -0.02 -21.13 0.30
C LYS A 197 -0.53 -19.77 -0.15
N ARG A 198 -0.28 -18.70 0.63
CA ARG A 198 -0.90 -17.39 0.47
C ARG A 198 0.00 -16.34 -0.21
N VAL A 199 1.29 -16.59 -0.23
CA VAL A 199 2.28 -15.67 -0.80
C VAL A 199 3.07 -16.32 -1.92
N TYR A 200 3.85 -17.35 -1.62
CA TYR A 200 4.76 -17.95 -2.59
C TYR A 200 4.06 -18.48 -3.84
N SER A 201 2.99 -19.26 -3.67
CA SER A 201 2.26 -19.89 -4.78
C SER A 201 1.53 -18.91 -5.70
N GLY A 202 1.26 -17.70 -5.24
CA GLY A 202 0.53 -16.68 -6.02
C GLY A 202 1.40 -15.56 -6.56
N CYS A 203 2.68 -15.48 -6.16
CA CYS A 203 3.58 -14.43 -6.60
C CYS A 203 4.12 -14.72 -8.01
N GLY A 204 3.71 -13.92 -9.00
CA GLY A 204 4.20 -13.96 -10.37
C GLY A 204 5.59 -13.34 -10.58
N LYS A 205 6.20 -12.77 -9.51
CA LYS A 205 7.53 -12.12 -9.52
C LYS A 205 7.65 -10.95 -10.51
N SER A 206 6.56 -10.25 -10.79
CA SER A 206 6.57 -9.06 -11.65
C SER A 206 7.34 -7.89 -11.03
N LEU A 207 7.55 -7.90 -9.71
CA LEU A 207 8.20 -6.86 -8.90
C LEU A 207 7.58 -5.45 -9.03
N ALA A 208 6.42 -5.30 -9.67
CA ALA A 208 5.71 -4.03 -9.74
C ALA A 208 5.48 -3.38 -8.36
N CYS A 209 5.48 -4.18 -7.29
CA CYS A 209 5.38 -3.72 -5.92
C CYS A 209 6.67 -3.10 -5.35
N HIS A 210 7.83 -3.28 -6.02
CA HIS A 210 9.13 -2.76 -5.55
C HIS A 210 9.20 -1.24 -5.70
N ASP A 211 9.07 -0.74 -6.91
CA ASP A 211 9.28 0.68 -7.23
C ASP A 211 8.17 1.59 -6.71
N ILE A 212 7.00 1.03 -6.40
CA ILE A 212 5.83 1.80 -5.97
C ILE A 212 5.78 2.05 -4.46
N CYS A 213 6.71 1.50 -3.68
CA CYS A 213 6.68 1.65 -2.23
C CYS A 213 7.00 3.10 -1.81
N PRO A 214 6.05 3.86 -1.23
CA PRO A 214 6.27 5.27 -0.93
C PRO A 214 7.35 5.51 0.13
N VAL A 215 7.68 4.52 0.95
CA VAL A 215 8.74 4.60 1.97
C VAL A 215 10.01 3.82 1.60
N GLY A 216 10.08 3.32 0.36
CA GLY A 216 11.28 2.67 -0.17
C GLY A 216 11.68 1.40 0.60
N VAL A 217 10.71 0.56 1.00
CA VAL A 217 11.02 -0.78 1.52
C VAL A 217 11.61 -1.60 0.38
N ASP A 218 12.73 -2.26 0.62
CA ASP A 218 13.33 -3.19 -0.34
C ASP A 218 12.50 -4.48 -0.44
N VAL A 219 11.40 -4.38 -1.20
CA VAL A 219 10.39 -5.43 -1.35
C VAL A 219 10.99 -6.68 -2.00
N GLU A 220 11.93 -6.53 -2.94
CA GLU A 220 12.59 -7.64 -3.61
C GLU A 220 13.42 -8.46 -2.62
N ASN A 221 14.26 -7.82 -1.84
CA ASN A 221 15.07 -8.46 -0.81
C ASN A 221 14.20 -9.17 0.24
N LYS A 222 13.07 -8.55 0.66
CA LYS A 222 12.11 -9.22 1.57
C LYS A 222 11.52 -10.48 0.97
N LEU A 223 11.17 -10.45 -0.33
CA LEU A 223 10.63 -11.61 -1.03
C LEU A 223 11.67 -12.74 -1.14
N VAL A 224 12.89 -12.41 -1.56
CA VAL A 224 13.98 -13.37 -1.73
C VAL A 224 14.32 -14.05 -0.41
N ASN A 225 14.55 -13.29 0.66
CA ASN A 225 14.88 -13.83 1.98
C ASN A 225 13.73 -14.66 2.57
N SER A 226 12.48 -14.20 2.43
CA SER A 226 11.32 -14.97 2.91
C SER A 226 11.17 -16.30 2.17
N ASN A 227 11.38 -16.30 0.85
CA ASN A 227 11.35 -17.52 0.06
C ASN A 227 12.51 -18.46 0.41
N ALA A 228 13.72 -17.95 0.65
CA ALA A 228 14.86 -18.74 1.09
C ALA A 228 14.55 -19.46 2.40
N VAL A 229 13.98 -18.77 3.38
CA VAL A 229 13.62 -19.34 4.68
C VAL A 229 12.41 -20.27 4.61
N ALA A 230 11.34 -19.84 3.96
CA ALA A 230 10.07 -20.55 3.98
C ALA A 230 10.00 -21.70 2.99
N VAL A 231 10.71 -21.62 1.84
CA VAL A 231 10.54 -22.56 0.73
C VAL A 231 11.81 -23.36 0.48
N TRP A 232 12.94 -22.68 0.19
CA TRP A 232 14.12 -23.31 -0.39
C TRP A 232 14.98 -24.11 0.60
N ARG A 233 15.05 -23.69 1.87
CA ARG A 233 15.83 -24.41 2.89
C ARG A 233 15.47 -25.90 3.03
N ARG A 234 14.25 -26.30 2.73
CA ARG A 234 13.86 -27.72 2.74
C ARG A 234 14.51 -28.52 1.62
N PHE A 235 14.72 -27.92 0.45
CA PHE A 235 15.38 -28.60 -0.68
C PHE A 235 16.88 -28.84 -0.44
N PHE A 236 17.52 -27.97 0.35
CA PHE A 236 18.95 -28.09 0.67
C PHE A 236 19.22 -28.93 1.91
N SER A 237 18.27 -29.07 2.85
CA SER A 237 18.47 -29.89 4.07
C SER A 237 18.31 -31.37 3.79
N ASN A 238 17.54 -31.79 2.80
CA ASN A 238 17.39 -33.20 2.45
C ASN A 238 18.60 -33.76 1.66
N LYS A 239 19.40 -32.92 1.01
CA LYS A 239 20.63 -33.37 0.32
C LYS A 239 21.81 -33.67 1.25
N LYS A 240 21.76 -33.23 2.53
CA LYS A 240 22.80 -33.56 3.53
C LYS A 240 22.53 -34.82 4.34
N ALA A 241 21.36 -35.44 4.19
CA ALA A 241 20.99 -36.67 4.91
C ALA A 241 21.21 -37.96 4.07
N GLU A 242 21.68 -37.83 2.83
CA GLU A 242 21.89 -38.98 1.92
C GLU A 242 23.36 -39.28 1.60
N ASN A 243 24.32 -38.79 2.41
CA ASN A 243 25.71 -39.32 2.33
C ASN A 243 26.07 -39.90 3.70
N PRO A 244 26.31 -41.25 3.73
CA PRO A 244 26.82 -41.96 4.90
C PRO A 244 28.27 -41.58 5.24
#